data_8b02d6b6faad8bcbad488d4ca442b377
#
_entry.id   8b02d6b6faad8bcbad488d4ca442b377
#
_cell.length_a   1.000
_cell.length_b   1.000
_cell.length_c   1.000
_cell.angle_alpha   90.00
_cell.angle_beta   90.00
_cell.angle_gamma   90.00
#
_symmetry.space_group_name_H-M   'P 1'
#
loop_
_entity.id
_entity.type
_entity.pdbx_description
1 polymer ?
#
loop_
_entity_poly.entity_id
_entity_poly.type
_entity_poly.pdbx_seq_one_letter_code
_entity_poly.pdbx_strand_id
1 'polypeptide(L)'
;MKLAVKDIKGQSQGELEVKFALIENGKGTQAVHDAVVAYLANQRMGTACTKNVGEVAGTNKKPWRQKGTGRARAGSFRSPLWRGGGVVFGPKPRDFGKKVSKSTKQLALRKALSERLKSGDVVVVDDLILESPKTKAFVGVLNALQVEGTTLVVASGQDRNLSLASRNVPQVELATSDSLNTYQVLRFAKLLFTRSAFEKVEQRLAGKPS
;
A
#
# COMPACT_ATOMS: atom_id res chain seq x y z
N MET A 1 12.69 22.96 -9.59
CA MET A 1 11.24 23.07 -9.83
C MET A 1 10.62 23.78 -8.63
N LYS A 2 9.79 24.79 -8.85
CA LYS A 2 9.12 25.54 -7.79
C LYS A 2 7.66 25.11 -7.69
N LEU A 3 7.15 24.95 -6.49
CA LEU A 3 5.77 24.61 -6.19
C LEU A 3 5.11 25.77 -5.46
N ALA A 4 3.90 26.14 -5.87
CA ALA A 4 3.11 27.14 -5.16
C ALA A 4 2.60 26.55 -3.84
N VAL A 5 2.88 27.25 -2.74
CA VAL A 5 2.32 26.93 -1.43
C VAL A 5 1.01 27.68 -1.29
N LYS A 6 -0.07 26.95 -0.98
CA LYS A 6 -1.41 27.52 -0.79
C LYS A 6 -1.78 27.58 0.68
N ASP A 7 -2.67 28.49 1.01
CA ASP A 7 -3.35 28.49 2.32
C ASP A 7 -4.57 27.56 2.30
N ILE A 8 -5.16 27.29 3.45
CA ILE A 8 -6.42 26.52 3.62
C ILE A 8 -7.57 27.09 2.75
N LYS A 9 -7.53 28.37 2.44
CA LYS A 9 -8.50 29.08 1.57
C LYS A 9 -8.17 28.99 0.08
N GLY A 10 -7.09 28.31 -0.31
CA GLY A 10 -6.66 28.17 -1.70
C GLY A 10 -5.85 29.36 -2.26
N GLN A 11 -5.53 30.37 -1.43
CA GLN A 11 -4.70 31.50 -1.84
C GLN A 11 -3.22 31.11 -1.84
N SER A 12 -2.47 31.58 -2.84
CA SER A 12 -1.01 31.33 -2.91
C SER A 12 -0.28 32.24 -1.93
N GLN A 13 0.48 31.66 -0.98
CA GLN A 13 1.25 32.38 0.03
C GLN A 13 2.75 32.40 -0.23
N GLY A 14 3.25 31.58 -1.14
CA GLY A 14 4.69 31.51 -1.42
C GLY A 14 5.06 30.42 -2.40
N GLU A 15 6.36 30.25 -2.58
CA GLU A 15 6.94 29.19 -3.41
C GLU A 15 7.85 28.29 -2.57
N LEU A 16 7.77 27.00 -2.79
CA LEU A 16 8.67 26.01 -2.23
C LEU A 16 9.54 25.44 -3.36
N GLU A 17 10.85 25.47 -3.17
CA GLU A 17 11.79 24.90 -4.14
C GLU A 17 12.06 23.42 -3.82
N VAL A 18 11.90 22.56 -4.83
CA VAL A 18 12.16 21.11 -4.69
C VAL A 18 13.65 20.85 -4.68
N LYS A 19 14.17 20.32 -3.57
CA LYS A 19 15.62 20.11 -3.34
C LYS A 19 16.17 18.78 -3.84
N PHE A 20 15.31 17.77 -4.04
CA PHE A 20 15.79 16.47 -4.55
C PHE A 20 15.83 16.44 -6.08
N ALA A 21 16.82 15.70 -6.63
CA ALA A 21 16.95 15.54 -8.07
C ALA A 21 15.77 14.74 -8.64
N LEU A 22 15.05 15.36 -9.58
CA LEU A 22 13.98 14.69 -10.32
C LEU A 22 14.55 13.61 -11.23
N ILE A 23 13.88 12.47 -11.27
CA ILE A 23 14.31 11.35 -12.11
C ILE A 23 13.59 11.45 -13.47
N GLU A 24 14.41 11.45 -14.52
CA GLU A 24 13.96 11.50 -15.91
C GLU A 24 14.18 10.15 -16.62
N ASN A 25 13.63 10.02 -17.82
CA ASN A 25 13.98 8.97 -18.79
C ASN A 25 13.90 7.54 -18.25
N GLY A 26 12.76 7.03 -17.89
CA GLY A 26 12.57 5.61 -17.60
C GLY A 26 13.41 5.00 -16.47
N LYS A 27 14.42 5.73 -15.93
CA LYS A 27 15.20 5.28 -14.77
C LYS A 27 14.29 5.06 -13.57
N GLY A 28 14.47 3.93 -12.88
CA GLY A 28 13.71 3.61 -11.68
C GLY A 28 12.31 3.00 -11.90
N THR A 29 11.85 2.82 -13.13
CA THR A 29 10.54 2.17 -13.42
C THR A 29 10.49 0.76 -12.85
N GLN A 30 11.56 -0.04 -13.03
CA GLN A 30 11.65 -1.37 -12.44
C GLN A 30 11.61 -1.31 -10.91
N ALA A 31 12.28 -0.35 -10.29
CA ALA A 31 12.27 -0.17 -8.83
C ALA A 31 10.85 0.14 -8.32
N VAL A 32 10.09 0.96 -9.06
CA VAL A 32 8.68 1.25 -8.75
C VAL A 32 7.84 -0.02 -8.82
N HIS A 33 7.97 -0.80 -9.89
CA HIS A 33 7.27 -2.06 -10.05
C HIS A 33 7.60 -3.03 -8.90
N ASP A 34 8.87 -3.23 -8.60
CA ASP A 34 9.31 -4.14 -7.54
C ASP A 34 8.80 -3.70 -6.16
N ALA A 35 8.81 -2.38 -5.88
CA ALA A 35 8.29 -1.84 -4.63
C ALA A 35 6.76 -2.05 -4.49
N VAL A 36 6.00 -1.83 -5.57
CA VAL A 36 4.54 -2.05 -5.59
C VAL A 36 4.19 -3.53 -5.44
N VAL A 37 4.86 -4.42 -6.20
CA VAL A 37 4.65 -5.87 -6.12
C VAL A 37 5.00 -6.40 -4.73
N ALA A 38 6.10 -5.93 -4.14
CA ALA A 38 6.48 -6.31 -2.78
C ALA A 38 5.47 -5.81 -1.74
N TYR A 39 5.00 -4.56 -1.86
CA TYR A 39 3.99 -4.00 -0.97
C TYR A 39 2.70 -4.82 -0.98
N LEU A 40 2.16 -5.12 -2.17
CA LEU A 40 0.94 -5.91 -2.32
C LEU A 40 1.13 -7.36 -1.86
N ALA A 41 2.29 -7.96 -2.14
CA ALA A 41 2.61 -9.31 -1.69
C ALA A 41 2.69 -9.41 -0.16
N ASN A 42 3.28 -8.41 0.49
CA ASN A 42 3.41 -8.36 1.96
C ASN A 42 2.07 -8.19 2.69
N GLN A 43 1.02 -7.74 1.99
CA GLN A 43 -0.33 -7.65 2.57
C GLN A 43 -1.08 -8.99 2.56
N ARG A 44 -0.60 -9.99 1.81
CA ARG A 44 -1.25 -11.30 1.71
C ARG A 44 -0.95 -12.14 2.95
N MET A 45 -1.99 -12.54 3.66
CA MET A 45 -1.86 -13.35 4.88
C MET A 45 -1.45 -14.80 4.63
N GLY A 46 -1.71 -15.34 3.44
CA GLY A 46 -1.30 -16.68 3.05
C GLY A 46 -1.90 -17.84 3.85
N THR A 47 -3.11 -17.68 4.37
CA THR A 47 -3.76 -18.63 5.30
C THR A 47 -4.47 -19.79 4.63
N ALA A 48 -4.52 -19.84 3.29
CA ALA A 48 -5.18 -20.94 2.58
C ALA A 48 -4.53 -22.27 2.93
N CYS A 49 -5.33 -23.24 3.39
CA CYS A 49 -4.87 -24.54 3.83
C CYS A 49 -5.83 -25.65 3.39
N THR A 50 -5.28 -26.76 2.91
CA THR A 50 -6.00 -28.01 2.65
C THR A 50 -5.38 -29.15 3.45
N LYS A 51 -6.17 -30.17 3.74
CA LYS A 51 -5.70 -31.36 4.47
C LYS A 51 -5.13 -32.39 3.50
N ASN A 52 -3.92 -32.84 3.75
CA ASN A 52 -3.32 -33.98 3.07
C ASN A 52 -3.88 -35.30 3.64
N VAL A 53 -3.59 -36.39 2.98
CA VAL A 53 -4.03 -37.75 3.40
C VAL A 53 -3.72 -38.02 4.88
N GLY A 54 -2.56 -37.58 5.38
CA GLY A 54 -2.17 -37.76 6.79
C GLY A 54 -2.95 -36.89 7.76
N GLU A 55 -3.44 -35.70 7.32
CA GLU A 55 -4.12 -34.71 8.16
C GLU A 55 -5.65 -34.88 8.20
N VAL A 56 -6.22 -35.64 7.26
CA VAL A 56 -7.65 -35.94 7.25
C VAL A 56 -7.99 -36.88 8.41
N ALA A 57 -9.03 -36.55 9.16
CA ALA A 57 -9.54 -37.40 10.23
C ALA A 57 -10.02 -38.74 9.66
N GLY A 58 -9.76 -39.81 10.37
CA GLY A 58 -10.17 -41.21 9.99
C GLY A 58 -9.10 -42.21 10.33
N THR A 59 -9.44 -43.48 10.15
CA THR A 59 -8.53 -44.62 10.39
C THR A 59 -7.60 -44.86 9.21
N ASN A 60 -6.39 -45.32 9.48
CA ASN A 60 -5.46 -45.82 8.47
C ASN A 60 -5.72 -47.30 8.15
N LYS A 61 -6.72 -47.96 8.78
CA LYS A 61 -7.05 -49.36 8.55
C LYS A 61 -7.41 -49.56 7.08
N LYS A 62 -6.85 -50.67 6.47
CA LYS A 62 -7.19 -51.06 5.11
C LYS A 62 -8.68 -51.39 5.03
N PRO A 63 -9.46 -50.82 4.08
CA PRO A 63 -10.92 -51.03 4.01
C PRO A 63 -11.32 -52.50 3.80
N TRP A 64 -10.57 -53.26 3.00
CA TRP A 64 -10.77 -54.69 2.71
C TRP A 64 -9.46 -55.38 2.31
N ARG A 65 -9.46 -56.69 2.28
CA ARG A 65 -8.32 -57.52 1.89
C ARG A 65 -7.90 -57.24 0.44
N GLN A 66 -6.63 -57.49 0.11
CA GLN A 66 -5.99 -57.15 -1.15
C GLN A 66 -6.61 -57.84 -2.38
N LYS A 67 -7.07 -59.08 -2.22
CA LYS A 67 -7.66 -59.93 -3.28
C LYS A 67 -8.88 -60.66 -2.75
N GLY A 68 -9.74 -61.21 -3.66
CA GLY A 68 -10.88 -62.04 -3.31
C GLY A 68 -12.13 -61.28 -2.83
N THR A 69 -12.29 -59.98 -3.16
CA THR A 69 -13.48 -59.19 -2.81
C THR A 69 -14.28 -58.72 -4.03
N GLY A 70 -13.80 -58.97 -5.26
CA GLY A 70 -14.41 -58.42 -6.48
C GLY A 70 -14.39 -56.87 -6.61
N ARG A 71 -13.80 -56.17 -5.62
CA ARG A 71 -13.71 -54.69 -5.59
C ARG A 71 -12.33 -54.23 -6.01
N ALA A 72 -12.25 -52.96 -6.47
CA ALA A 72 -10.98 -52.31 -6.70
C ALA A 72 -10.14 -52.26 -5.42
N ARG A 73 -8.83 -52.34 -5.54
CA ARG A 73 -7.90 -52.29 -4.40
C ARG A 73 -7.95 -50.92 -3.73
N ALA A 74 -8.05 -50.88 -2.41
CA ALA A 74 -8.04 -49.65 -1.64
C ALA A 74 -7.09 -49.75 -0.43
N GLY A 75 -6.27 -48.76 -0.22
CA GLY A 75 -5.36 -48.68 0.93
C GLY A 75 -5.97 -47.93 2.14
N SER A 76 -6.70 -46.88 1.90
CA SER A 76 -7.35 -46.07 2.95
C SER A 76 -8.50 -45.27 2.38
N PHE A 77 -9.53 -45.04 3.19
CA PHE A 77 -10.63 -44.10 2.85
C PHE A 77 -10.20 -42.65 2.80
N ARG A 78 -9.04 -42.30 3.35
CA ARG A 78 -8.46 -40.93 3.27
C ARG A 78 -7.83 -40.65 1.91
N SER A 79 -7.72 -41.64 1.01
CA SER A 79 -7.15 -41.43 -0.32
C SER A 79 -7.88 -40.33 -1.08
N PRO A 80 -7.17 -39.53 -1.88
CA PRO A 80 -7.77 -38.41 -2.67
C PRO A 80 -8.79 -38.92 -3.71
N LEU A 81 -8.84 -40.19 -3.99
CA LEU A 81 -9.83 -40.84 -4.88
C LEU A 81 -11.22 -40.90 -4.24
N TRP A 82 -11.31 -40.77 -2.93
CA TRP A 82 -12.58 -40.86 -2.19
C TRP A 82 -13.13 -39.49 -1.86
N ARG A 83 -14.46 -39.38 -1.81
CA ARG A 83 -15.11 -38.18 -1.29
C ARG A 83 -14.73 -37.97 0.18
N GLY A 84 -14.30 -36.78 0.54
CA GLY A 84 -13.79 -36.48 1.87
C GLY A 84 -12.34 -36.95 2.12
N GLY A 85 -11.66 -37.48 1.11
CA GLY A 85 -10.23 -37.81 1.17
C GLY A 85 -9.33 -36.56 1.14
N GLY A 86 -8.02 -36.79 1.32
CA GLY A 86 -7.04 -35.70 1.31
C GLY A 86 -6.80 -35.11 -0.07
N VAL A 87 -6.33 -33.84 -0.08
CA VAL A 87 -5.88 -33.17 -1.32
C VAL A 87 -4.37 -33.41 -1.47
N VAL A 88 -3.92 -33.78 -2.69
CA VAL A 88 -2.51 -34.15 -2.92
C VAL A 88 -1.60 -32.92 -2.91
N PHE A 89 -1.89 -31.94 -3.75
CA PHE A 89 -1.09 -30.71 -3.93
C PHE A 89 -1.92 -29.44 -3.63
N GLY A 90 -2.71 -29.50 -2.57
CA GLY A 90 -3.50 -28.33 -2.18
C GLY A 90 -2.66 -27.21 -1.55
N PRO A 91 -3.21 -26.01 -1.43
CA PRO A 91 -2.51 -24.89 -0.82
C PRO A 91 -2.16 -25.20 0.65
N LYS A 92 -1.00 -24.76 1.05
CA LYS A 92 -0.54 -24.75 2.44
C LYS A 92 -0.25 -23.33 2.88
N PRO A 93 -0.41 -22.97 4.15
CA PRO A 93 -0.05 -21.66 4.66
C PRO A 93 1.41 -21.35 4.32
N ARG A 94 1.62 -20.20 3.70
CA ARG A 94 2.96 -19.71 3.35
C ARG A 94 3.06 -18.22 3.47
N ASP A 95 4.26 -17.73 3.69
CA ASP A 95 4.57 -16.32 3.59
C ASP A 95 4.74 -15.90 2.12
N PHE A 96 4.09 -14.80 1.74
CA PHE A 96 4.22 -14.17 0.43
C PHE A 96 5.18 -12.97 0.46
N GLY A 97 5.79 -12.70 1.61
CA GLY A 97 6.66 -11.54 1.81
C GLY A 97 7.80 -11.47 0.80
N LYS A 98 7.98 -10.31 0.18
CA LYS A 98 9.09 -10.00 -0.72
C LYS A 98 9.98 -8.92 -0.10
N LYS A 99 11.29 -9.20 -0.03
CA LYS A 99 12.28 -8.25 0.45
C LYS A 99 12.74 -7.35 -0.70
N VAL A 100 12.70 -6.04 -0.49
CA VAL A 100 13.24 -5.04 -1.42
C VAL A 100 14.24 -4.20 -0.65
N SER A 101 15.39 -3.89 -1.26
CA SER A 101 16.44 -3.11 -0.64
C SER A 101 15.97 -1.68 -0.29
N LYS A 102 16.60 -1.06 0.71
CA LYS A 102 16.27 0.31 1.12
C LYS A 102 16.53 1.32 -0.01
N SER A 103 17.64 1.17 -0.73
CA SER A 103 17.99 2.00 -1.88
C SER A 103 16.96 1.90 -3.00
N THR A 104 16.48 0.68 -3.32
CA THR A 104 15.43 0.46 -4.32
C THR A 104 14.10 1.12 -3.90
N LYS A 105 13.72 1.02 -2.63
CA LYS A 105 12.51 1.69 -2.10
C LYS A 105 12.62 3.22 -2.19
N GLN A 106 13.78 3.79 -1.87
CA GLN A 106 14.02 5.23 -1.99
C GLN A 106 14.00 5.69 -3.45
N LEU A 107 14.63 4.95 -4.35
CA LEU A 107 14.62 5.21 -5.79
C LEU A 107 13.19 5.17 -6.34
N ALA A 108 12.40 4.16 -5.94
CA ALA A 108 11.01 4.00 -6.34
C ALA A 108 10.14 5.18 -5.89
N LEU A 109 10.25 5.59 -4.63
CA LEU A 109 9.50 6.72 -4.09
C LEU A 109 9.91 8.03 -4.79
N ARG A 110 11.21 8.26 -5.00
CA ARG A 110 11.71 9.44 -5.72
C ARG A 110 11.18 9.48 -7.15
N LYS A 111 11.18 8.34 -7.87
CA LYS A 111 10.62 8.26 -9.23
C LYS A 111 9.14 8.57 -9.26
N ALA A 112 8.34 7.94 -8.38
CA ALA A 112 6.90 8.16 -8.31
C ALA A 112 6.56 9.63 -8.03
N LEU A 113 7.23 10.24 -7.05
CA LEU A 113 7.03 11.67 -6.75
C LEU A 113 7.49 12.57 -7.91
N SER A 114 8.59 12.24 -8.58
CA SER A 114 9.06 13.02 -9.74
C SER A 114 8.02 13.07 -10.86
N GLU A 115 7.36 11.95 -11.16
CA GLU A 115 6.30 11.90 -12.16
C GLU A 115 5.05 12.69 -11.74
N ARG A 116 4.63 12.56 -10.48
CA ARG A 116 3.49 13.33 -9.93
C ARG A 116 3.74 14.84 -9.92
N LEU A 117 4.96 15.25 -9.61
CA LEU A 117 5.37 16.65 -9.69
C LEU A 117 5.33 17.19 -11.12
N LYS A 118 5.81 16.41 -12.10
CA LYS A 118 5.75 16.78 -13.52
C LYS A 118 4.31 16.89 -14.05
N SER A 119 3.42 16.02 -13.59
CA SER A 119 1.99 16.03 -13.97
C SER A 119 1.21 17.17 -13.30
N GLY A 120 1.78 17.88 -12.33
CA GLY A 120 1.07 18.93 -11.58
C GLY A 120 -0.01 18.38 -10.63
N ASP A 121 0.14 17.13 -10.17
CA ASP A 121 -0.80 16.47 -9.27
C ASP A 121 -0.49 16.71 -7.79
N VAL A 122 0.57 17.46 -7.50
CA VAL A 122 1.02 17.75 -6.13
C VAL A 122 0.60 19.15 -5.74
N VAL A 123 -0.16 19.25 -4.66
CA VAL A 123 -0.57 20.52 -4.03
C VAL A 123 0.11 20.61 -2.68
N VAL A 124 0.74 21.75 -2.40
CA VAL A 124 1.37 22.00 -1.10
C VAL A 124 0.58 23.07 -0.37
N VAL A 125 0.24 22.79 0.90
CA VAL A 125 -0.45 23.72 1.80
C VAL A 125 0.49 24.04 2.96
N ASP A 126 0.46 25.26 3.45
CA ASP A 126 1.34 25.69 4.55
C ASP A 126 1.07 24.82 5.78
N ASP A 127 -0.14 24.88 6.33
CA ASP A 127 -0.59 24.01 7.42
C ASP A 127 -2.03 23.56 7.23
N LEU A 128 -2.36 22.36 7.72
CA LEU A 128 -3.69 21.77 7.65
C LEU A 128 -4.23 21.49 9.07
N ILE A 129 -4.47 22.58 9.81
CA ILE A 129 -4.99 22.50 11.19
C ILE A 129 -6.50 22.72 11.17
N LEU A 130 -7.25 21.76 11.71
CA LEU A 130 -8.70 21.84 11.87
C LEU A 130 -9.06 22.11 13.33
N GLU A 131 -9.81 23.17 13.59
CA GLU A 131 -10.31 23.52 14.92
C GLU A 131 -11.28 22.46 15.47
N SER A 132 -12.06 21.82 14.59
CA SER A 132 -13.05 20.82 14.97
C SER A 132 -12.94 19.56 14.09
N PRO A 133 -13.23 18.34 14.62
CA PRO A 133 -13.15 17.09 13.89
C PRO A 133 -14.36 16.86 12.96
N LYS A 134 -14.91 17.94 12.38
CA LYS A 134 -16.09 17.86 11.51
C LYS A 134 -15.68 17.59 10.05
N THR A 135 -16.26 16.54 9.45
CA THR A 135 -16.05 16.20 8.03
C THR A 135 -16.44 17.33 7.09
N LYS A 136 -17.50 18.10 7.41
CA LYS A 136 -17.94 19.25 6.59
C LYS A 136 -16.85 20.31 6.46
N ALA A 137 -16.14 20.61 7.55
CA ALA A 137 -15.05 21.58 7.54
C ALA A 137 -13.89 21.09 6.64
N PHE A 138 -13.52 19.81 6.75
CA PHE A 138 -12.48 19.21 5.93
C PHE A 138 -12.85 19.19 4.43
N VAL A 139 -14.07 18.79 4.09
CA VAL A 139 -14.55 18.83 2.69
C VAL A 139 -14.57 20.26 2.16
N GLY A 140 -14.93 21.26 2.99
CA GLY A 140 -14.84 22.68 2.63
C GLY A 140 -13.43 23.11 2.24
N VAL A 141 -12.41 22.64 2.96
CA VAL A 141 -10.99 22.89 2.63
C VAL A 141 -10.60 22.25 1.30
N LEU A 142 -10.98 20.98 1.05
CA LEU A 142 -10.69 20.31 -0.22
C LEU A 142 -11.30 21.05 -1.42
N ASN A 143 -12.54 21.51 -1.27
CA ASN A 143 -13.22 22.28 -2.30
C ASN A 143 -12.54 23.65 -2.54
N ALA A 144 -12.10 24.34 -1.47
CA ALA A 144 -11.37 25.61 -1.59
C ALA A 144 -10.01 25.43 -2.32
N LEU A 145 -9.35 24.29 -2.11
CA LEU A 145 -8.10 23.93 -2.79
C LEU A 145 -8.33 23.42 -4.22
N GLN A 146 -9.57 23.24 -4.67
CA GLN A 146 -9.94 22.66 -5.97
C GLN A 146 -9.32 21.29 -6.20
N VAL A 147 -9.28 20.47 -5.15
CA VAL A 147 -8.75 19.10 -5.23
C VAL A 147 -9.90 18.15 -5.53
N GLU A 148 -9.93 17.65 -6.75
CA GLU A 148 -10.95 16.70 -7.22
C GLU A 148 -10.41 15.28 -7.31
N GLY A 149 -11.29 14.29 -7.10
CA GLY A 149 -10.95 12.87 -7.21
C GLY A 149 -10.32 12.28 -5.94
N THR A 150 -9.66 11.13 -6.12
CA THR A 150 -9.00 10.45 -5.00
C THR A 150 -7.76 11.21 -4.56
N THR A 151 -7.67 11.52 -3.26
CA THR A 151 -6.64 12.40 -2.71
C THR A 151 -5.90 11.73 -1.56
N LEU A 152 -4.58 11.75 -1.61
CA LEU A 152 -3.73 11.40 -0.49
C LEU A 152 -3.29 12.68 0.24
N VAL A 153 -3.66 12.78 1.51
CA VAL A 153 -3.22 13.88 2.38
C VAL A 153 -2.02 13.41 3.19
N VAL A 154 -0.91 14.13 3.09
CA VAL A 154 0.33 13.81 3.79
C VAL A 154 0.64 14.91 4.80
N ALA A 155 0.57 14.56 6.07
CA ALA A 155 0.88 15.45 7.18
C ALA A 155 2.21 15.09 7.85
N SER A 156 2.84 16.05 8.52
CA SER A 156 4.09 15.82 9.25
C SER A 156 3.94 14.98 10.52
N GLY A 157 2.72 14.89 11.05
CA GLY A 157 2.35 14.14 12.25
C GLY A 157 0.89 13.70 12.20
N GLN A 158 0.46 12.93 13.21
CA GLN A 158 -0.94 12.53 13.36
C GLN A 158 -1.68 13.60 14.18
N ASP A 159 -2.42 14.47 13.51
CA ASP A 159 -3.40 15.31 14.16
C ASP A 159 -4.72 14.53 14.35
N ARG A 160 -5.22 14.51 15.60
CA ARG A 160 -6.45 13.80 15.97
C ARG A 160 -7.66 14.36 15.24
N ASN A 161 -7.79 15.67 15.16
CA ASN A 161 -8.92 16.33 14.50
C ASN A 161 -8.93 16.05 13.00
N LEU A 162 -7.78 16.14 12.35
CA LEU A 162 -7.63 15.82 10.92
C LEU A 162 -7.94 14.33 10.64
N SER A 163 -7.46 13.42 11.48
CA SER A 163 -7.72 11.98 11.34
C SER A 163 -9.21 11.65 11.48
N LEU A 164 -9.91 12.25 12.45
CA LEU A 164 -11.34 12.04 12.63
C LEU A 164 -12.18 12.67 11.52
N ALA A 165 -11.79 13.84 11.02
CA ALA A 165 -12.49 14.55 9.95
C ALA A 165 -12.34 13.85 8.59
N SER A 166 -11.17 13.28 8.28
CA SER A 166 -10.85 12.67 6.98
C SER A 166 -11.34 11.22 6.84
N ARG A 167 -11.35 10.41 7.92
CA ARG A 167 -11.59 8.96 7.85
C ARG A 167 -12.93 8.55 7.23
N ASN A 168 -13.96 9.42 7.32
CA ASN A 168 -15.29 9.14 6.76
C ASN A 168 -15.45 9.57 5.29
N VAL A 169 -14.40 10.16 4.70
CA VAL A 169 -14.43 10.59 3.29
C VAL A 169 -13.79 9.49 2.44
N PRO A 170 -14.56 8.73 1.63
CA PRO A 170 -14.07 7.53 0.96
C PRO A 170 -12.98 7.80 -0.09
N GLN A 171 -12.91 9.02 -0.61
CA GLN A 171 -11.95 9.43 -1.62
C GLN A 171 -10.63 9.93 -1.04
N VAL A 172 -10.49 10.00 0.29
CA VAL A 172 -9.33 10.57 0.96
C VAL A 172 -8.67 9.54 1.85
N GLU A 173 -7.34 9.46 1.79
CA GLU A 173 -6.51 8.71 2.72
C GLU A 173 -5.53 9.68 3.38
N LEU A 174 -5.35 9.54 4.69
CA LEU A 174 -4.37 10.32 5.46
C LEU A 174 -3.12 9.46 5.69
N ALA A 175 -1.96 9.99 5.36
CA ALA A 175 -0.67 9.39 5.64
C ALA A 175 0.26 10.35 6.36
N THR A 176 1.22 9.82 7.09
CA THR A 176 2.31 10.64 7.66
C THR A 176 3.51 10.66 6.70
N SER A 177 4.35 11.69 6.79
CA SER A 177 5.59 11.79 6.01
C SER A 177 6.49 10.54 6.11
N ASP A 178 6.49 9.88 7.28
CA ASP A 178 7.31 8.69 7.54
C ASP A 178 6.70 7.42 6.97
N SER A 179 5.37 7.29 7.00
CA SER A 179 4.64 6.11 6.48
C SER A 179 4.42 6.13 4.97
N LEU A 180 4.65 7.29 4.33
CA LEU A 180 4.45 7.45 2.90
C LEU A 180 5.21 6.40 2.10
N ASN A 181 4.50 5.69 1.22
CA ASN A 181 5.05 4.65 0.36
C ASN A 181 4.74 4.88 -1.13
N THR A 182 5.49 4.20 -1.99
CA THR A 182 5.37 4.33 -3.45
C THR A 182 3.98 3.96 -3.96
N TYR A 183 3.34 2.94 -3.37
CA TYR A 183 2.01 2.50 -3.78
C TYR A 183 0.95 3.58 -3.53
N GLN A 184 0.97 4.24 -2.37
CA GLN A 184 0.04 5.33 -2.05
C GLN A 184 0.22 6.50 -3.02
N VAL A 185 1.46 6.91 -3.31
CA VAL A 185 1.74 8.00 -4.27
C VAL A 185 1.17 7.72 -5.66
N LEU A 186 1.16 6.46 -6.09
CA LEU A 186 0.64 6.06 -7.42
C LEU A 186 -0.87 5.86 -7.43
N ARG A 187 -1.44 5.39 -6.31
CA ARG A 187 -2.86 5.04 -6.21
C ARG A 187 -3.79 6.24 -6.30
N PHE A 188 -3.41 7.35 -5.68
CA PHE A 188 -4.24 8.54 -5.60
C PHE A 188 -4.00 9.49 -6.77
N ALA A 189 -5.06 10.14 -7.25
CA ALA A 189 -5.00 11.08 -8.37
C ALA A 189 -4.30 12.38 -7.96
N LYS A 190 -4.57 12.88 -6.75
CA LYS A 190 -3.97 14.11 -6.22
C LYS A 190 -3.25 13.84 -4.90
N LEU A 191 -2.17 14.57 -4.68
CA LEU A 191 -1.35 14.50 -3.48
C LEU A 191 -1.36 15.86 -2.81
N LEU A 192 -1.88 15.92 -1.60
CA LEU A 192 -1.92 17.13 -0.78
C LEU A 192 -0.89 17.00 0.34
N PHE A 193 0.13 17.83 0.31
CA PHE A 193 1.18 17.85 1.33
C PHE A 193 1.05 19.08 2.21
N THR A 194 1.27 18.94 3.52
CA THR A 194 1.65 20.09 4.34
C THR A 194 3.11 20.43 4.05
N ARG A 195 3.48 21.72 4.13
CA ARG A 195 4.85 22.20 3.90
C ARG A 195 5.86 21.41 4.74
N SER A 196 5.58 21.27 6.02
CA SER A 196 6.42 20.52 6.96
C SER A 196 6.55 19.03 6.61
N ALA A 197 5.49 18.41 6.07
CA ALA A 197 5.53 17.01 5.61
C ALA A 197 6.37 16.86 4.34
N PHE A 198 6.24 17.80 3.39
CA PHE A 198 7.01 17.77 2.16
C PHE A 198 8.52 17.90 2.43
N GLU A 199 8.92 18.84 3.30
CA GLU A 199 10.31 19.01 3.72
C GLU A 199 10.89 17.73 4.37
N LYS A 200 10.12 17.04 5.24
CA LYS A 200 10.54 15.76 5.82
C LYS A 200 10.71 14.67 4.76
N VAL A 201 9.79 14.59 3.79
CA VAL A 201 9.89 13.62 2.69
C VAL A 201 11.13 13.93 1.83
N GLU A 202 11.43 15.19 1.57
CA GLU A 202 12.66 15.61 0.86
C GLU A 202 13.92 15.15 1.60
N GLN A 203 14.00 15.38 2.92
CA GLN A 203 15.13 14.93 3.74
C GLN A 203 15.30 13.41 3.68
N ARG A 204 14.17 12.66 3.71
CA ARG A 204 14.17 11.20 3.58
C ARG A 204 14.67 10.73 2.21
N LEU A 205 14.39 11.48 1.14
CA LEU A 205 14.81 11.18 -0.24
C LEU A 205 16.22 11.65 -0.55
N ALA A 206 16.69 12.74 0.05
CA ALA A 206 18.05 13.22 -0.12
C ALA A 206 19.09 12.21 0.39
N GLY A 207 18.70 11.28 1.26
CA GLY A 207 19.61 10.35 1.93
C GLY A 207 20.31 11.05 3.10
N LYS A 208 20.70 10.30 4.13
CA LYS A 208 21.63 10.84 5.14
C LYS A 208 22.92 11.22 4.39
N PRO A 209 23.47 12.44 4.58
CA PRO A 209 24.85 12.65 4.22
C PRO A 209 25.68 11.57 4.95
N SER A 210 26.45 10.82 4.19
CA SER A 210 27.45 9.85 4.69
C SER A 210 28.46 10.54 5.58
#